data_4d5dc685a63c65b9da44f03bc64fb551
#
_entry.id   4d5dc685a63c65b9da44f03bc64fb551
#
_cell.length_a   1.000
_cell.length_b   1.000
_cell.length_c   1.000
_cell.angle_alpha   90.00
_cell.angle_beta   90.00
_cell.angle_gamma   90.00
#
_symmetry.space_group_name_H-M   'P 1'
#
loop_
_entity.id
_entity.type
_entity.pdbx_description
1 polymer ?
#
loop_
_entity_poly.entity_id
_entity_poly.type
_entity_poly.pdbx_seq_one_letter_code
_entity_poly.pdbx_strand_id
1 'polypeptide(L)'
;QTPAYAATLSRHFLDNYGYVRVIGPGGLVESSVASAGLGIWGAGLHYPRHEHPAEETYHVLHGSALFQRGDGPWELKGVGESVHHAPWERHAQRFGGETCVLLWAWTGDVAVNARLVPDKC
;
A
#
# COMPACT_ATOMS: atom_id res chain seq x y z
N GLN A 1 -9.27 -0.27 9.25
CA GLN A 1 -8.98 1.17 9.33
C GLN A 1 -9.17 1.83 7.98
N THR A 2 -9.60 3.07 7.99
CA THR A 2 -9.81 3.86 6.78
C THR A 2 -8.55 4.67 6.47
N PRO A 3 -8.09 4.70 5.19
CA PRO A 3 -6.92 5.50 4.82
C PRO A 3 -7.17 7.00 5.08
N ALA A 4 -6.09 7.74 5.36
CA ALA A 4 -6.16 9.18 5.63
C ALA A 4 -6.74 9.98 4.45
N TYR A 5 -6.63 9.47 3.21
CA TYR A 5 -7.13 10.11 2.00
C TYR A 5 -8.43 9.45 1.50
N ALA A 6 -9.21 8.84 2.38
CA ALA A 6 -10.42 8.09 2.02
C ALA A 6 -11.43 8.89 1.19
N ALA A 7 -11.56 10.19 1.45
CA ALA A 7 -12.52 11.03 0.74
C ALA A 7 -12.26 11.13 -0.77
N THR A 8 -11.03 10.79 -1.23
CA THR A 8 -10.64 10.87 -2.63
C THR A 8 -10.67 9.51 -3.35
N LEU A 9 -11.06 8.44 -2.64
CA LEU A 9 -11.15 7.10 -3.21
C LEU A 9 -12.61 6.74 -3.52
N SER A 10 -12.78 5.81 -4.47
CA SER A 10 -14.12 5.34 -4.83
C SER A 10 -14.77 4.58 -3.67
N ARG A 11 -16.10 4.53 -3.65
CA ARG A 11 -16.85 3.75 -2.66
C ARG A 11 -16.50 2.28 -2.74
N HIS A 12 -16.35 1.74 -3.97
CA HIS A 12 -15.96 0.35 -4.16
C HIS A 12 -14.62 0.05 -3.48
N PHE A 13 -13.64 0.94 -3.62
CA PHE A 13 -12.35 0.78 -2.97
C PHE A 13 -12.50 0.76 -1.45
N LEU A 14 -13.20 1.75 -0.90
CA LEU A 14 -13.36 1.88 0.56
C LEU A 14 -14.10 0.70 1.18
N ASP A 15 -15.07 0.13 0.47
CA ASP A 15 -15.85 -1.01 0.95
C ASP A 15 -15.07 -2.34 0.88
N ASN A 16 -13.98 -2.39 0.09
CA ASN A 16 -13.25 -3.63 -0.18
C ASN A 16 -11.78 -3.56 0.22
N TYR A 17 -11.40 -2.56 0.98
CA TYR A 17 -10.03 -2.36 1.45
C TYR A 17 -10.01 -2.17 2.97
N GLY A 18 -9.02 -2.75 3.60
CA GLY A 18 -8.75 -2.51 5.02
C GLY A 18 -7.29 -2.75 5.34
N TYR A 19 -6.85 -2.18 6.45
CA TYR A 19 -5.52 -2.46 6.95
C TYR A 19 -5.49 -2.40 8.47
N VAL A 20 -4.49 -3.06 9.06
CA VAL A 20 -4.20 -2.97 10.48
C VAL A 20 -2.72 -2.69 10.66
N ARG A 21 -2.41 -1.70 11.48
CA ARG A 21 -1.03 -1.39 11.86
C ARG A 21 -0.68 -2.20 13.09
N VAL A 22 0.36 -3.01 12.98
CA VAL A 22 0.88 -3.81 14.11
C VAL A 22 1.98 -3.06 14.82
N ILE A 23 2.93 -2.50 14.07
CA ILE A 23 4.06 -1.73 14.59
C ILE A 23 3.97 -0.31 14.05
N GLY A 24 4.22 0.69 14.87
CA GLY A 24 4.29 2.07 14.43
C GLY A 24 3.48 3.01 15.31
N PRO A 25 3.33 4.29 14.90
CA PRO A 25 2.52 5.24 15.64
C PRO A 25 1.06 4.77 15.73
N GLY A 26 0.56 4.55 16.93
CA GLY A 26 -0.80 4.06 17.15
C GLY A 26 -1.00 2.57 16.90
N GLY A 27 0.06 1.80 16.68
CA GLY A 27 -0.02 0.35 16.50
C GLY A 27 -0.04 -0.41 17.82
N LEU A 28 -0.10 -1.74 17.74
CA LEU A 28 -0.03 -2.61 18.93
C LEU A 28 1.32 -2.48 19.62
N VAL A 29 2.39 -2.26 18.84
CA VAL A 29 3.73 -1.96 19.32
C VAL A 29 4.09 -0.58 18.81
N GLU A 30 4.26 0.37 19.72
CA GLU A 30 4.63 1.74 19.36
C GLU A 30 6.06 1.81 18.81
N SER A 31 6.22 2.59 17.74
CA SER A 31 7.54 2.91 17.18
C SER A 31 7.45 4.21 16.42
N SER A 32 8.50 5.01 16.51
CA SER A 32 8.64 6.25 15.73
C SER A 32 9.58 6.08 14.53
N VAL A 33 10.18 4.90 14.34
CA VAL A 33 11.16 4.63 13.29
C VAL A 33 10.77 3.53 12.34
N ALA A 34 9.71 2.78 12.66
CA ALA A 34 9.19 1.71 11.81
C ALA A 34 7.66 1.67 11.89
N SER A 35 7.04 1.26 10.81
CA SER A 35 5.60 1.01 10.77
C SER A 35 5.38 -0.22 9.89
N ALA A 36 4.61 -1.17 10.38
CA ALA A 36 4.33 -2.41 9.65
C ALA A 36 2.96 -2.94 10.00
N GLY A 37 2.36 -3.63 9.06
CA GLY A 37 1.05 -4.20 9.26
C GLY A 37 0.59 -5.04 8.08
N LEU A 38 -0.70 -5.36 8.07
CA LEU A 38 -1.34 -6.13 7.04
C LEU A 38 -2.39 -5.27 6.34
N GLY A 39 -2.44 -5.37 5.01
CA GLY A 39 -3.49 -4.78 4.22
C GLY A 39 -4.23 -5.87 3.45
N ILE A 40 -5.52 -5.67 3.24
CA ILE A 40 -6.38 -6.56 2.48
C ILE A 40 -7.05 -5.74 1.39
N TRP A 41 -6.91 -6.19 0.14
CA TRP A 41 -7.53 -5.56 -1.02
C TRP A 41 -8.43 -6.58 -1.71
N GLY A 42 -9.72 -6.24 -1.85
CA GLY A 42 -10.67 -7.07 -2.55
C GLY A 42 -10.40 -7.14 -4.04
N ALA A 43 -11.04 -8.09 -4.70
CA ALA A 43 -10.90 -8.30 -6.14
C ALA A 43 -11.27 -7.06 -6.96
N GLY A 44 -10.52 -6.82 -8.03
CA GLY A 44 -10.80 -5.77 -9.00
C GLY A 44 -10.44 -4.36 -8.57
N LEU A 45 -9.80 -4.17 -7.43
CA LEU A 45 -9.44 -2.84 -6.95
C LEU A 45 -8.25 -2.26 -7.73
N HIS A 46 -8.26 -0.94 -7.87
CA HIS A 46 -7.13 -0.16 -8.34
C HIS A 46 -6.74 0.80 -7.23
N TYR A 47 -5.53 0.64 -6.69
CA TYR A 47 -4.96 1.59 -5.74
C TYR A 47 -4.16 2.62 -6.55
N PRO A 48 -4.68 3.85 -6.69
CA PRO A 48 -4.04 4.85 -7.55
C PRO A 48 -2.65 5.21 -7.05
N ARG A 49 -1.88 5.87 -7.91
CA ARG A 49 -0.54 6.33 -7.54
C ARG A 49 -0.57 7.15 -6.27
N HIS A 50 0.30 6.79 -5.36
CA HIS A 50 0.47 7.46 -4.07
C HIS A 50 1.95 7.51 -3.72
N GLU A 51 2.29 8.36 -2.78
CA GLU A 51 3.67 8.55 -2.33
C GLU A 51 3.71 8.91 -0.86
N HIS A 52 4.83 8.64 -0.22
CA HIS A 52 5.09 8.98 1.17
C HIS A 52 6.60 9.01 1.41
N PRO A 53 7.08 9.74 2.45
CA PRO A 53 8.52 9.86 2.69
C PRO A 53 9.16 8.58 3.19
N ALA A 54 8.41 7.70 3.86
CA ALA A 54 8.96 6.44 4.34
C ALA A 54 9.36 5.51 3.19
N GLU A 55 10.44 4.78 3.37
CA GLU A 55 10.83 3.67 2.53
C GLU A 55 9.88 2.51 2.81
N GLU A 56 9.45 1.78 1.79
CA GLU A 56 8.44 0.73 1.96
C GLU A 56 8.80 -0.57 1.25
N THR A 57 8.47 -1.70 1.90
CA THR A 57 8.47 -3.01 1.27
C THR A 57 7.09 -3.63 1.41
N TYR A 58 6.54 -4.12 0.32
CA TYR A 58 5.37 -4.99 0.32
C TYR A 58 5.82 -6.44 0.15
N HIS A 59 5.17 -7.35 0.86
CA HIS A 59 5.37 -8.79 0.69
C HIS A 59 4.00 -9.45 0.51
N VAL A 60 3.86 -10.24 -0.56
CA VAL A 60 2.57 -10.86 -0.88
C VAL A 60 2.38 -12.11 -0.02
N LEU A 61 1.32 -12.13 0.79
CA LEU A 61 0.96 -13.25 1.64
C LEU A 61 -0.14 -14.13 1.05
N HIS A 62 -1.05 -13.53 0.27
CA HIS A 62 -2.15 -14.24 -0.38
C HIS A 62 -2.56 -13.51 -1.65
N GLY A 63 -2.90 -14.27 -2.69
CA GLY A 63 -3.30 -13.70 -3.96
C GLY A 63 -2.13 -13.18 -4.77
N SER A 64 -2.40 -12.23 -5.63
CA SER A 64 -1.39 -11.58 -6.45
C SER A 64 -1.85 -10.17 -6.81
N ALA A 65 -0.91 -9.34 -7.25
CA ALA A 65 -1.22 -7.98 -7.68
C ALA A 65 -0.20 -7.51 -8.70
N LEU A 66 -0.61 -6.55 -9.52
CA LEU A 66 0.28 -5.81 -10.38
C LEU A 66 0.78 -4.58 -9.62
N PHE A 67 2.09 -4.37 -9.64
CA PHE A 67 2.74 -3.23 -8.98
C PHE A 67 3.41 -2.35 -10.01
N GLN A 68 3.25 -1.04 -9.87
CA GLN A 68 3.97 -0.06 -10.67
C GLN A 68 4.81 0.82 -9.75
N ARG A 69 6.11 0.94 -10.08
CA ARG A 69 7.03 1.85 -9.41
C ARG A 69 7.31 3.02 -10.35
N GLY A 70 7.06 4.25 -9.89
CA GLY A 70 7.19 5.44 -10.71
C GLY A 70 6.34 5.34 -11.97
N ASP A 71 6.92 5.62 -13.12
CA ASP A 71 6.28 5.50 -14.44
C ASP A 71 6.74 4.22 -15.16
N GLY A 72 7.31 3.26 -14.44
CA GLY A 72 7.82 2.02 -15.00
C GLY A 72 6.73 1.02 -15.40
N PRO A 73 7.13 -0.17 -15.85
CA PRO A 73 6.16 -1.19 -16.24
C PRO A 73 5.41 -1.76 -15.03
N TRP A 74 4.21 -2.27 -15.28
CA TRP A 74 3.47 -3.03 -14.28
C TRP A 74 4.08 -4.42 -14.14
N GLU A 75 4.38 -4.83 -12.91
CA GLU A 75 4.99 -6.13 -12.60
C GLU A 75 4.04 -6.97 -11.79
N LEU A 76 3.77 -8.21 -12.21
CA LEU A 76 2.94 -9.15 -11.45
C LEU A 76 3.77 -9.77 -10.34
N LYS A 77 3.25 -9.72 -9.11
CA LYS A 77 3.86 -10.35 -7.94
C LYS A 77 2.84 -11.28 -7.28
N GLY A 78 3.29 -12.48 -6.94
CA GLY A 78 2.49 -13.48 -6.26
C GLY A 78 3.04 -13.82 -4.88
N VAL A 79 2.43 -14.82 -4.24
CA VAL A 79 2.79 -15.24 -2.87
C VAL A 79 4.29 -15.50 -2.74
N GLY A 80 4.88 -14.92 -1.69
CA GLY A 80 6.31 -15.06 -1.41
C GLY A 80 7.21 -14.03 -2.09
N GLU A 81 6.67 -13.20 -2.96
CA GLU A 81 7.43 -12.15 -3.63
C GLU A 81 7.28 -10.80 -2.93
N SER A 82 8.31 -9.97 -3.03
CA SER A 82 8.37 -8.65 -2.40
C SER A 82 8.59 -7.55 -3.44
N VAL A 83 8.13 -6.35 -3.11
CA VAL A 83 8.34 -5.13 -3.90
C VAL A 83 8.83 -4.05 -2.96
N HIS A 84 9.89 -3.36 -3.37
CA HIS A 84 10.49 -2.28 -2.58
C HIS A 84 10.25 -0.93 -3.25
N HIS A 85 9.89 0.07 -2.43
CA HIS A 85 9.72 1.46 -2.86
C HIS A 85 10.66 2.37 -2.05
N ALA A 86 11.44 3.17 -2.77
CA ALA A 86 12.30 4.17 -2.16
C ALA A 86 11.47 5.31 -1.53
N PRO A 87 12.05 6.12 -0.64
CA PRO A 87 11.37 7.31 -0.11
C PRO A 87 10.83 8.18 -1.26
N TRP A 88 9.58 8.62 -1.12
CA TRP A 88 8.88 9.46 -2.10
C TRP A 88 8.69 8.85 -3.50
N GLU A 89 9.04 7.58 -3.69
CA GLU A 89 8.78 6.90 -4.97
C GLU A 89 7.27 6.70 -5.14
N ARG A 90 6.72 7.22 -6.23
CA ARG A 90 5.32 7.02 -6.58
C ARG A 90 5.09 5.56 -6.94
N HIS A 91 4.01 5.02 -6.43
CA HIS A 91 3.67 3.63 -6.71
C HIS A 91 2.17 3.41 -6.72
N ALA A 92 1.76 2.35 -7.41
CA ALA A 92 0.36 2.00 -7.56
C ALA A 92 0.22 0.48 -7.62
N GLN A 93 -0.99 -0.01 -7.32
CA GLN A 93 -1.31 -1.44 -7.40
C GLN A 93 -2.63 -1.64 -8.14
N ARG A 94 -2.70 -2.75 -8.88
CA ARG A 94 -3.95 -3.24 -9.48
C ARG A 94 -4.18 -4.67 -9.03
N PHE A 95 -5.39 -4.95 -8.56
CA PHE A 95 -5.76 -6.24 -8.01
C PHE A 95 -6.68 -6.96 -8.99
N GLY A 96 -6.43 -8.27 -9.19
CA GLY A 96 -7.15 -9.09 -10.14
C GLY A 96 -8.40 -9.73 -9.57
N GLY A 97 -8.68 -10.97 -9.96
CA GLY A 97 -9.94 -11.66 -9.67
C GLY A 97 -10.07 -12.23 -8.27
N GLU A 98 -9.06 -12.07 -7.40
CA GLU A 98 -9.12 -12.59 -6.02
C GLU A 98 -8.64 -11.55 -5.02
N THR A 99 -9.04 -11.74 -3.75
CA THR A 99 -8.56 -10.93 -2.64
C THR A 99 -7.05 -11.09 -2.49
N CYS A 100 -6.35 -9.98 -2.26
CA CYS A 100 -4.91 -9.96 -2.04
C CYS A 100 -4.61 -9.47 -0.64
N VAL A 101 -3.69 -10.16 0.04
CA VAL A 101 -3.21 -9.78 1.38
C VAL A 101 -1.74 -9.45 1.26
N LEU A 102 -1.37 -8.25 1.67
CA LEU A 102 0.01 -7.78 1.66
C LEU A 102 0.47 -7.47 3.09
N LEU A 103 1.68 -7.92 3.40
CA LEU A 103 2.43 -7.38 4.53
C LEU A 103 3.12 -6.11 4.02
N TRP A 104 2.98 -5.01 4.73
CA TRP A 104 3.69 -3.77 4.40
C TRP A 104 4.58 -3.35 5.55
N ALA A 105 5.74 -2.80 5.24
CA ALA A 105 6.71 -2.33 6.21
C ALA A 105 7.32 -1.01 5.75
N TRP A 106 7.27 -0.02 6.63
CA TRP A 106 7.84 1.31 6.42
C TRP A 106 9.00 1.52 7.38
N THR A 107 10.05 2.19 6.91
CA THR A 107 11.15 2.67 7.76
C THR A 107 11.44 4.12 7.42
N GLY A 108 12.06 4.84 8.37
CA GLY A 108 12.38 6.25 8.20
C GLY A 108 11.28 7.15 8.74
N ASP A 109 10.76 8.06 7.93
CA ASP A 109 9.74 9.02 8.35
C ASP A 109 8.34 8.38 8.29
N VAL A 110 8.03 7.59 9.31
CA VAL A 110 6.79 6.79 9.37
C VAL A 110 5.60 7.55 9.93
N ALA A 111 5.79 8.79 10.38
CA ALA A 111 4.71 9.61 10.92
C ALA A 111 3.89 10.32 9.83
N VAL A 112 4.42 10.40 8.61
CA VAL A 112 3.76 11.09 7.49
C VAL A 112 2.97 10.08 6.67
N ASN A 113 1.67 10.30 6.55
CA ASN A 113 0.78 9.42 5.79
C ASN A 113 1.05 9.51 4.29
N ALA A 114 0.67 8.45 3.57
CA ALA A 114 0.65 8.45 2.12
C ALA A 114 -0.35 9.49 1.59
N ARG A 115 -0.05 10.03 0.42
CA ARG A 115 -0.95 10.92 -0.31
C ARG A 115 -1.10 10.44 -1.75
N LEU A 116 -2.29 10.64 -2.31
CA LEU A 116 -2.52 10.33 -3.71
C LEU A 116 -1.84 11.36 -4.61
N VAL A 117 -1.36 10.87 -5.75
CA VAL A 117 -0.74 11.72 -6.77
C VAL A 117 -1.75 11.85 -7.91
N PRO A 118 -2.16 13.08 -8.28
CA PRO A 118 -3.09 13.25 -9.40
C PRO A 118 -2.50 12.68 -10.69
N ASP A 119 -3.37 12.10 -11.51
CA ASP A 119 -2.99 11.66 -12.84
C ASP A 119 -2.59 12.87 -13.68
N LYS A 120 -1.63 12.67 -14.57
CA LYS A 120 -1.25 13.70 -15.53
C LYS A 120 -2.36 13.84 -16.56
N CYS A 121 -2.77 15.06 -16.79
CA CYS A 121 -3.73 15.38 -17.87
C CYS A 121 -3.05 15.40 -19.24
#